data_1e5878839266ab9a1d8320b81eef9e0a
#
_entry.id   1e5878839266ab9a1d8320b81eef9e0a
#
_cell.length_a   1.000
_cell.length_b   1.000
_cell.length_c   1.000
_cell.angle_alpha   90.00
_cell.angle_beta   90.00
_cell.angle_gamma   90.00
#
_symmetry.space_group_name_H-M   'P 1'
#
loop_
_entity.id
_entity.type
_entity.pdbx_description
1 polymer ?
#
loop_
_entity_poly.entity_id
_entity_poly.type
_entity_poly.pdbx_seq_one_letter_code
_entity_poly.pdbx_strand_id
1 'polypeptide(L)'
;MNSQTIKSANKMKNRFFKPFVGSNYNVGIRGKKILILGASFYCPKTECKFYEQCTDVQKKDSSSYDATCPLYNPVGKVLHNEPSYCIDDAPQTYQTFASYISKYLDNGNYENVWSYLAFTNYVQFFLPATGNGFRETRWSDLSERDFEAFIETVKEVEPDIVIIWGCVINSRIKEENVYVTDQSNIGITEGYMCHMKIPGMSNKITLLNPYHPSSSAWHSALSTFDKYLKQALNEK
;
A
#
# COMPACT_ATOMS: atom_id res chain seq x y z
N MET A 1 24.71 -25.95 27.86
CA MET A 1 23.50 -26.24 27.05
C MET A 1 22.71 -24.96 26.93
N ASN A 2 22.92 -24.21 25.84
CA ASN A 2 22.20 -22.97 25.57
C ASN A 2 20.96 -23.27 24.76
N SER A 3 19.80 -23.23 25.37
CA SER A 3 18.52 -23.24 24.66
C SER A 3 18.28 -21.86 24.04
N GLN A 4 18.63 -21.72 22.77
CA GLN A 4 18.16 -20.60 21.96
C GLN A 4 16.64 -20.75 21.79
N THR A 5 15.90 -19.93 22.50
CA THR A 5 14.46 -19.76 22.30
C THR A 5 14.28 -19.12 20.92
N ILE A 6 13.96 -19.94 19.93
CA ILE A 6 13.50 -19.45 18.63
C ILE A 6 12.18 -18.74 18.88
N LYS A 7 12.21 -17.41 18.90
CA LYS A 7 10.98 -16.61 18.82
C LYS A 7 10.30 -17.00 17.52
N SER A 8 9.21 -17.75 17.61
CA SER A 8 8.33 -18.02 16.48
C SER A 8 7.91 -16.68 15.92
N ALA A 9 8.37 -16.35 14.72
CA ALA A 9 7.86 -15.21 13.97
C ALA A 9 6.33 -15.42 13.88
N ASN A 10 5.56 -14.51 14.50
CA ASN A 10 4.11 -14.52 14.40
C ASN A 10 3.76 -14.48 12.90
N LYS A 11 3.32 -15.62 12.36
CA LYS A 11 2.91 -15.72 10.96
C LYS A 11 1.70 -14.80 10.81
N MET A 12 1.86 -13.70 10.09
CA MET A 12 0.79 -12.75 9.82
C MET A 12 -0.35 -13.50 9.13
N LYS A 13 -1.52 -13.53 9.76
CA LYS A 13 -2.60 -14.47 9.45
C LYS A 13 -3.33 -14.12 8.14
N ASN A 14 -3.46 -12.81 7.87
CA ASN A 14 -4.34 -12.33 6.81
C ASN A 14 -3.57 -11.85 5.57
N ARG A 15 -2.29 -11.52 5.70
CA ARG A 15 -1.48 -11.05 4.59
C ARG A 15 -1.08 -12.18 3.63
N PHE A 16 -1.31 -11.93 2.35
CA PHE A 16 -0.73 -12.70 1.27
C PHE A 16 0.60 -12.08 0.80
N PHE A 17 0.62 -10.75 0.66
CA PHE A 17 1.81 -10.02 0.24
C PHE A 17 2.54 -9.41 1.43
N LYS A 18 3.87 -9.53 1.45
CA LYS A 18 4.71 -8.80 2.39
C LYS A 18 4.90 -7.36 1.89
N PRO A 19 4.77 -6.35 2.76
CA PRO A 19 5.03 -4.97 2.35
C PRO A 19 6.50 -4.81 1.96
N PHE A 20 6.74 -3.98 0.96
CA PHE A 20 8.05 -3.41 0.73
C PHE A 20 8.34 -2.36 1.82
N VAL A 21 9.57 -2.34 2.32
CA VAL A 21 10.04 -1.32 3.26
C VAL A 21 11.41 -0.84 2.78
N GLY A 22 11.48 0.42 2.41
CA GLY A 22 12.72 1.03 1.92
C GLY A 22 13.82 1.09 2.99
N SER A 23 15.07 1.08 2.57
CA SER A 23 16.24 1.04 3.46
C SER A 23 16.33 2.25 4.41
N ASN A 24 15.79 3.39 3.99
CA ASN A 24 15.75 4.63 4.76
C ASN A 24 14.34 4.93 5.34
N TYR A 25 13.45 3.96 5.35
CA TYR A 25 12.07 4.13 5.82
C TYR A 25 11.99 4.72 7.24
N ASN A 26 12.87 4.29 8.13
CA ASN A 26 12.92 4.80 9.51
C ASN A 26 13.43 6.24 9.62
N VAL A 27 14.14 6.74 8.62
CA VAL A 27 14.49 8.15 8.50
C VAL A 27 13.25 8.94 8.02
N GLY A 28 12.51 8.36 7.09
CA GLY A 28 11.29 8.91 6.53
C GLY A 28 11.50 10.18 5.72
N ILE A 29 10.40 10.76 5.30
CA ILE A 29 10.38 12.07 4.63
C ILE A 29 10.08 13.14 5.69
N ARG A 30 11.00 14.04 5.93
CA ARG A 30 10.93 15.04 7.01
C ARG A 30 10.66 14.41 8.39
N GLY A 31 11.28 13.25 8.65
CA GLY A 31 11.11 12.50 9.89
C GLY A 31 9.78 11.77 10.03
N LYS A 32 8.96 11.67 8.97
CA LYS A 32 7.70 10.94 8.94
C LYS A 32 7.82 9.65 8.13
N LYS A 33 7.42 8.54 8.72
CA LYS A 33 7.31 7.23 8.06
C LYS A 33 6.03 7.21 7.22
N ILE A 34 6.16 6.98 5.92
CA ILE A 34 5.03 7.02 4.98
C ILE A 34 4.83 5.66 4.33
N LEU A 35 3.64 5.09 4.52
CA LEU A 35 3.19 3.90 3.81
C LEU A 35 2.32 4.31 2.61
N ILE A 36 2.68 3.83 1.43
CA ILE A 36 1.84 3.93 0.23
C ILE A 36 0.98 2.68 0.14
N LEU A 37 -0.33 2.87 0.03
CA LEU A 37 -1.31 1.81 -0.10
C LEU A 37 -1.92 1.85 -1.50
N GLY A 38 -1.45 0.98 -2.38
CA GLY A 38 -2.03 0.75 -3.70
C GLY A 38 -3.28 -0.13 -3.62
N ALA A 39 -3.94 -0.35 -4.76
CA ALA A 39 -5.18 -1.11 -4.78
C ALA A 39 -4.93 -2.62 -4.88
N SER A 40 -4.29 -3.09 -5.95
CA SER A 40 -4.17 -4.53 -6.24
C SER A 40 -3.01 -4.85 -7.16
N PHE A 41 -2.56 -6.10 -7.12
CA PHE A 41 -1.70 -6.71 -8.13
C PHE A 41 -2.51 -7.52 -9.13
N TYR A 42 -1.91 -7.84 -10.28
CA TYR A 42 -2.58 -8.54 -11.38
C TYR A 42 -1.76 -9.74 -11.82
N CYS A 43 -2.44 -10.84 -12.16
CA CYS A 43 -1.82 -12.02 -12.73
C CYS A 43 -2.31 -12.25 -14.18
N PRO A 44 -1.42 -12.15 -15.18
CA PRO A 44 -1.75 -12.43 -16.57
C PRO A 44 -1.61 -13.91 -16.95
N LYS A 45 -1.14 -14.78 -16.05
CA LYS A 45 -0.78 -16.17 -16.34
C LYS A 45 -1.95 -17.13 -16.14
N THR A 46 -2.94 -17.06 -17.02
CA THR A 46 -4.17 -17.87 -16.97
C THR A 46 -3.93 -19.37 -17.03
N GLU A 47 -2.84 -19.82 -17.64
CA GLU A 47 -2.42 -21.23 -17.73
C GLU A 47 -1.72 -21.75 -16.49
N CYS A 48 -1.45 -20.91 -15.50
CA CYS A 48 -0.82 -21.32 -14.24
C CYS A 48 -1.80 -22.15 -13.42
N LYS A 49 -1.35 -23.32 -12.95
CA LYS A 49 -2.16 -24.23 -12.10
C LYS A 49 -2.66 -23.58 -10.81
N PHE A 50 -2.02 -22.50 -10.36
CA PHE A 50 -2.41 -21.75 -9.17
C PHE A 50 -3.25 -20.50 -9.50
N TYR A 51 -3.57 -20.27 -10.78
CA TYR A 51 -4.23 -19.04 -11.21
C TYR A 51 -5.54 -18.79 -10.47
N GLU A 52 -6.40 -19.82 -10.35
CA GLU A 52 -7.67 -19.68 -9.65
C GLU A 52 -7.50 -19.34 -8.17
N GLN A 53 -6.58 -20.00 -7.47
CA GLN A 53 -6.31 -19.71 -6.05
C GLN A 53 -5.74 -18.31 -5.84
N CYS A 54 -4.92 -17.84 -6.80
CA CYS A 54 -4.30 -16.52 -6.72
C CYS A 54 -5.23 -15.37 -7.12
N THR A 55 -6.26 -15.65 -7.93
CA THR A 55 -7.12 -14.61 -8.53
C THR A 55 -8.59 -14.68 -8.11
N ASP A 56 -9.00 -15.71 -7.38
CA ASP A 56 -10.34 -15.86 -6.85
C ASP A 56 -10.39 -15.41 -5.38
N VAL A 57 -11.21 -14.39 -5.10
CA VAL A 57 -11.35 -13.86 -3.73
C VAL A 57 -11.87 -14.91 -2.74
N GLN A 58 -12.64 -15.90 -3.21
CA GLN A 58 -13.18 -16.97 -2.38
C GLN A 58 -12.17 -18.10 -2.13
N LYS A 59 -11.21 -18.28 -3.04
CA LYS A 59 -10.22 -19.36 -3.01
C LYS A 59 -8.84 -18.90 -2.57
N LYS A 60 -8.64 -17.61 -2.34
CA LYS A 60 -7.33 -17.07 -2.00
C LYS A 60 -6.76 -17.75 -0.74
N ASP A 61 -5.67 -18.44 -0.94
CA ASP A 61 -4.93 -19.12 0.11
C ASP A 61 -3.43 -18.99 -0.13
N SER A 62 -2.74 -18.34 0.80
CA SER A 62 -1.29 -18.15 0.72
C SER A 62 -0.49 -19.43 0.76
N SER A 63 -1.09 -20.57 1.15
CA SER A 63 -0.46 -21.88 1.12
C SER A 63 -0.43 -22.53 -0.27
N SER A 64 -1.26 -22.02 -1.20
CA SER A 64 -1.50 -22.63 -2.51
C SER A 64 -0.87 -21.82 -3.67
N TYR A 65 0.18 -21.06 -3.43
CA TYR A 65 0.90 -20.34 -4.47
C TYR A 65 2.10 -21.14 -5.00
N ASP A 66 2.52 -20.84 -6.22
CA ASP A 66 3.77 -21.37 -6.77
C ASP A 66 4.98 -20.63 -6.16
N ALA A 67 5.79 -21.35 -5.38
CA ALA A 67 6.99 -20.80 -4.75
C ALA A 67 8.04 -20.28 -5.77
N THR A 68 7.94 -20.70 -7.02
CA THR A 68 8.82 -20.26 -8.12
C THR A 68 8.20 -19.15 -8.97
N CYS A 69 6.98 -18.71 -8.62
CA CYS A 69 6.28 -17.67 -9.37
C CYS A 69 7.10 -16.37 -9.41
N PRO A 70 7.39 -15.83 -10.61
CA PRO A 70 8.14 -14.58 -10.72
C PRO A 70 7.36 -13.37 -10.21
N LEU A 71 6.03 -13.48 -10.09
CA LEU A 71 5.17 -12.42 -9.54
C LEU A 71 5.04 -12.48 -8.02
N TYR A 72 5.48 -13.57 -7.39
CA TYR A 72 5.45 -13.76 -5.96
C TYR A 72 6.71 -14.46 -5.47
N ASN A 73 7.44 -13.82 -4.58
CA ASN A 73 8.65 -14.37 -3.98
C ASN A 73 8.28 -15.07 -2.66
N PRO A 74 8.73 -16.32 -2.41
CA PRO A 74 8.43 -17.08 -1.19
C PRO A 74 8.92 -16.40 0.10
N VAL A 75 9.86 -15.48 0.04
CA VAL A 75 10.21 -14.60 1.17
C VAL A 75 9.25 -13.43 1.33
N GLY A 76 8.14 -13.43 0.59
CA GLY A 76 7.06 -12.45 0.71
C GLY A 76 7.26 -11.18 -0.11
N LYS A 77 8.20 -11.16 -1.05
CA LYS A 77 8.33 -10.09 -2.02
C LYS A 77 7.42 -10.35 -3.21
N VAL A 78 6.64 -9.37 -3.59
CA VAL A 78 6.05 -9.30 -4.92
C VAL A 78 6.99 -8.44 -5.77
N LEU A 79 7.35 -8.90 -6.96
CA LEU A 79 8.31 -8.20 -7.82
C LEU A 79 7.94 -6.73 -8.05
N HIS A 80 6.64 -6.44 -8.08
CA HIS A 80 6.12 -5.08 -8.22
C HIS A 80 6.34 -4.20 -6.97
N ASN A 81 6.79 -4.77 -5.85
CA ASN A 81 7.14 -4.02 -4.65
C ASN A 81 8.63 -3.67 -4.57
N GLU A 82 9.42 -4.00 -5.56
CA GLU A 82 10.81 -3.59 -5.64
C GLU A 82 10.89 -2.18 -6.25
N PRO A 83 11.20 -1.14 -5.48
CA PRO A 83 11.23 0.24 -6.01
C PRO A 83 12.36 0.49 -6.99
N SER A 84 13.47 -0.25 -6.89
CA SER A 84 14.54 -0.22 -7.88
C SER A 84 14.06 -0.67 -9.26
N TYR A 85 13.07 -1.56 -9.31
CA TYR A 85 12.35 -1.92 -10.53
C TYR A 85 11.50 -0.76 -11.06
N CYS A 86 11.17 0.21 -10.21
CA CYS A 86 10.24 1.28 -10.51
C CYS A 86 10.87 2.54 -11.11
N ILE A 87 12.19 2.61 -11.27
CA ILE A 87 12.81 3.85 -11.72
C ILE A 87 12.99 3.89 -13.23
N ASP A 88 13.45 2.82 -13.84
CA ASP A 88 13.74 2.79 -15.27
C ASP A 88 12.70 2.06 -16.14
N ASP A 89 12.06 0.99 -15.62
CA ASP A 89 11.10 0.15 -16.35
C ASP A 89 9.70 0.11 -15.73
N ALA A 90 9.45 0.96 -14.74
CA ALA A 90 8.24 0.91 -13.95
C ALA A 90 7.00 1.38 -14.68
N PRO A 91 5.83 0.89 -14.26
CA PRO A 91 4.57 1.52 -14.63
C PRO A 91 4.59 3.02 -14.31
N GLN A 92 4.10 3.82 -15.23
CA GLN A 92 4.03 5.28 -15.15
C GLN A 92 3.50 5.79 -13.78
N THR A 93 2.63 5.03 -13.15
CA THR A 93 2.06 5.32 -11.82
C THR A 93 3.11 5.58 -10.75
N TYR A 94 4.12 4.70 -10.66
CA TYR A 94 5.16 4.81 -9.63
C TYR A 94 6.10 5.97 -9.92
N GLN A 95 6.45 6.17 -11.20
CA GLN A 95 7.28 7.30 -11.63
C GLN A 95 6.58 8.64 -11.37
N THR A 96 5.29 8.74 -11.72
CA THR A 96 4.48 9.94 -11.49
C THR A 96 4.44 10.29 -10.00
N PHE A 97 4.21 9.29 -9.14
CA PHE A 97 4.20 9.51 -7.69
C PHE A 97 5.59 9.87 -7.16
N ALA A 98 6.63 9.15 -7.56
CA ALA A 98 8.01 9.41 -7.14
C ALA A 98 8.44 10.84 -7.50
N SER A 99 8.21 11.26 -8.73
CA SER A 99 8.48 12.63 -9.19
C SER A 99 7.76 13.69 -8.36
N TYR A 100 6.51 13.42 -7.94
CA TYR A 100 5.75 14.34 -7.12
C TYR A 100 6.28 14.41 -5.68
N ILE A 101 6.48 13.27 -5.03
CA ILE A 101 6.82 13.21 -3.60
C ILE A 101 8.28 13.60 -3.32
N SER A 102 9.17 13.44 -4.29
CA SER A 102 10.60 13.74 -4.15
C SER A 102 10.90 15.18 -3.77
N LYS A 103 10.02 16.13 -4.11
CA LYS A 103 10.16 17.54 -3.72
C LYS A 103 10.14 17.76 -2.20
N TYR A 104 9.73 16.75 -1.43
CA TYR A 104 9.75 16.79 0.05
C TYR A 104 11.02 16.17 0.64
N LEU A 105 11.88 15.54 -0.18
CA LEU A 105 13.23 15.14 0.23
C LEU A 105 14.16 16.35 0.18
N ASP A 106 15.08 16.42 1.13
CA ASP A 106 16.03 17.54 1.23
C ASP A 106 16.92 17.68 -0.02
N ASN A 107 17.24 16.57 -0.67
CA ASN A 107 18.06 16.55 -1.90
C ASN A 107 17.23 16.54 -3.18
N GLY A 108 15.89 16.45 -3.12
CA GLY A 108 14.99 16.40 -4.27
C GLY A 108 15.22 15.24 -5.24
N ASN A 109 16.03 14.24 -4.87
CA ASN A 109 16.36 13.13 -5.76
C ASN A 109 15.22 12.10 -5.80
N TYR A 110 14.46 12.11 -6.91
CA TYR A 110 13.34 11.20 -7.09
C TYR A 110 13.75 9.72 -7.27
N GLU A 111 14.96 9.45 -7.76
CA GLU A 111 15.48 8.09 -7.97
C GLU A 111 15.58 7.29 -6.66
N ASN A 112 15.83 7.98 -5.56
CA ASN A 112 15.97 7.38 -4.24
C ASN A 112 14.72 7.48 -3.37
N VAL A 113 13.65 8.08 -3.84
CA VAL A 113 12.47 8.37 -2.98
C VAL A 113 11.85 7.11 -2.37
N TRP A 114 11.83 6.01 -3.12
CA TRP A 114 11.29 4.75 -2.62
C TRP A 114 12.09 4.15 -1.47
N SER A 115 13.36 4.49 -1.33
CA SER A 115 14.14 4.07 -0.16
C SER A 115 13.61 4.65 1.16
N TYR A 116 12.86 5.74 1.12
CA TYR A 116 12.26 6.41 2.29
C TYR A 116 10.80 6.02 2.55
N LEU A 117 10.23 5.17 1.70
CA LEU A 117 8.82 4.81 1.74
C LEU A 117 8.63 3.33 2.04
N ALA A 118 7.43 2.97 2.53
CA ALA A 118 6.93 1.60 2.45
C ALA A 118 5.80 1.54 1.41
N PHE A 119 5.57 0.36 0.84
CA PHE A 119 4.50 0.12 -0.13
C PHE A 119 3.86 -1.25 0.06
N THR A 120 2.56 -1.31 -0.07
CA THR A 120 1.80 -2.55 -0.26
C THR A 120 0.53 -2.27 -1.04
N ASN A 121 -0.12 -3.32 -1.54
CA ASN A 121 -1.48 -3.23 -2.04
C ASN A 121 -2.49 -3.69 -0.98
N TYR A 122 -3.67 -3.07 -1.02
CA TYR A 122 -4.76 -3.39 -0.10
C TYR A 122 -5.32 -4.80 -0.36
N VAL A 123 -5.64 -5.11 -1.61
CA VAL A 123 -6.18 -6.43 -2.00
C VAL A 123 -5.09 -7.49 -1.87
N GLN A 124 -5.35 -8.51 -1.07
CA GLN A 124 -4.40 -9.55 -0.70
C GLN A 124 -4.52 -10.80 -1.57
N PHE A 125 -4.76 -10.63 -2.84
CA PHE A 125 -4.69 -11.65 -3.89
C PHE A 125 -4.47 -10.96 -5.24
N PHE A 126 -4.13 -11.73 -6.27
CA PHE A 126 -4.01 -11.16 -7.61
C PHE A 126 -5.39 -10.97 -8.24
N LEU A 127 -5.61 -9.83 -8.88
CA LEU A 127 -6.72 -9.69 -9.81
C LEU A 127 -6.36 -10.28 -11.17
N PRO A 128 -7.35 -10.83 -11.91
CA PRO A 128 -7.12 -11.27 -13.27
C PRO A 128 -6.71 -10.09 -14.16
N ALA A 129 -5.63 -10.23 -14.92
CA ALA A 129 -5.34 -9.32 -16.01
C ALA A 129 -6.23 -9.70 -17.21
N THR A 130 -6.96 -8.75 -17.74
CA THR A 130 -7.76 -8.93 -18.96
C THR A 130 -6.92 -8.57 -20.19
N GLY A 131 -7.20 -9.18 -21.35
CA GLY A 131 -6.37 -9.08 -22.56
C GLY A 131 -6.05 -7.67 -23.09
N ASN A 132 -6.75 -6.64 -22.62
CA ASN A 132 -6.52 -5.24 -22.96
C ASN A 132 -5.88 -4.41 -21.81
N GLY A 133 -5.35 -5.08 -20.78
CA GLY A 133 -4.71 -4.42 -19.64
C GLY A 133 -5.33 -4.74 -18.29
N PHE A 134 -5.03 -3.89 -17.32
CA PHE A 134 -5.49 -4.07 -15.95
C PHE A 134 -6.83 -3.38 -15.76
N ARG A 135 -7.82 -4.10 -15.22
CA ARG A 135 -9.07 -3.48 -14.82
C ARG A 135 -8.94 -2.76 -13.48
N GLU A 136 -9.78 -1.77 -13.25
CA GLU A 136 -9.85 -1.14 -11.94
C GLU A 136 -10.35 -2.12 -10.87
N THR A 137 -9.85 -1.94 -9.64
CA THR A 137 -10.34 -2.65 -8.46
C THR A 137 -11.78 -2.24 -8.18
N ARG A 138 -12.65 -3.22 -7.98
CA ARG A 138 -14.06 -3.04 -7.70
C ARG A 138 -14.35 -3.31 -6.24
N TRP A 139 -15.50 -2.85 -5.75
CA TRP A 139 -15.96 -3.15 -4.40
C TRP A 139 -16.05 -4.65 -4.11
N SER A 140 -16.51 -5.43 -5.07
CA SER A 140 -16.61 -6.89 -4.99
C SER A 140 -15.26 -7.62 -4.87
N ASP A 141 -14.16 -6.95 -5.15
CA ASP A 141 -12.81 -7.53 -4.99
C ASP A 141 -12.30 -7.42 -3.55
N LEU A 142 -12.95 -6.61 -2.73
CA LEU A 142 -12.52 -6.33 -1.37
C LEU A 142 -13.13 -7.35 -0.39
N SER A 143 -12.39 -7.68 0.64
CA SER A 143 -12.83 -8.59 1.70
C SER A 143 -12.39 -8.07 3.07
N GLU A 144 -13.03 -8.59 4.11
CA GLU A 144 -12.64 -8.35 5.51
C GLU A 144 -11.17 -8.71 5.77
N ARG A 145 -10.71 -9.79 5.14
CA ARG A 145 -9.31 -10.21 5.23
C ARG A 145 -8.35 -9.14 4.72
N ASP A 146 -8.70 -8.39 3.69
CA ASP A 146 -7.84 -7.35 3.14
C ASP A 146 -7.69 -6.19 4.14
N PHE A 147 -8.78 -5.86 4.86
CA PHE A 147 -8.73 -4.86 5.93
C PHE A 147 -7.86 -5.33 7.10
N GLU A 148 -8.04 -6.57 7.56
CA GLU A 148 -7.21 -7.14 8.61
C GLU A 148 -5.72 -7.19 8.21
N ALA A 149 -5.41 -7.54 6.96
CA ALA A 149 -4.06 -7.52 6.43
C ALA A 149 -3.47 -6.09 6.38
N PHE A 150 -4.30 -5.10 6.07
CA PHE A 150 -3.90 -3.70 6.15
C PHE A 150 -3.54 -3.31 7.59
N ILE A 151 -4.36 -3.67 8.58
CA ILE A 151 -4.08 -3.42 10.00
C ILE A 151 -2.79 -4.15 10.45
N GLU A 152 -2.59 -5.40 10.04
CA GLU A 152 -1.35 -6.14 10.32
C GLU A 152 -0.12 -5.41 9.73
N THR A 153 -0.25 -4.90 8.50
CA THR A 153 0.82 -4.15 7.84
C THR A 153 1.13 -2.86 8.59
N VAL A 154 0.10 -2.09 8.94
CA VAL A 154 0.27 -0.84 9.68
C VAL A 154 0.95 -1.07 11.04
N LYS A 155 0.57 -2.14 11.77
CA LYS A 155 1.22 -2.51 13.02
C LYS A 155 2.69 -2.93 12.87
N GLU A 156 3.05 -3.51 11.72
CA GLU A 156 4.44 -3.94 11.46
C GLU A 156 5.34 -2.76 11.08
N VAL A 157 4.85 -1.88 10.16
CA VAL A 157 5.69 -0.79 9.64
C VAL A 157 5.55 0.51 10.41
N GLU A 158 4.52 0.62 11.26
CA GLU A 158 4.24 1.78 12.14
C GLU A 158 4.35 3.13 11.41
N PRO A 159 3.54 3.38 10.36
CA PRO A 159 3.61 4.62 9.63
C PRO A 159 3.02 5.79 10.42
N ASP A 160 3.53 7.00 10.20
CA ASP A 160 2.87 8.24 10.63
C ASP A 160 1.78 8.66 9.64
N ILE A 161 2.01 8.37 8.35
CA ILE A 161 1.13 8.76 7.25
C ILE A 161 0.88 7.55 6.36
N VAL A 162 -0.37 7.33 5.96
CA VAL A 162 -0.75 6.38 4.89
C VAL A 162 -1.32 7.17 3.71
N ILE A 163 -0.73 7.03 2.54
CA ILE A 163 -1.22 7.61 1.29
C ILE A 163 -1.92 6.52 0.49
N ILE A 164 -3.25 6.68 0.30
CA ILE A 164 -4.11 5.67 -0.30
C ILE A 164 -4.36 6.01 -1.77
N TRP A 165 -3.98 5.11 -2.68
CA TRP A 165 -4.20 5.24 -4.12
C TRP A 165 -5.51 4.57 -4.54
N GLY A 166 -6.59 5.33 -4.56
CA GLY A 166 -7.86 4.85 -5.08
C GLY A 166 -9.06 5.07 -4.16
N CYS A 167 -10.15 5.53 -4.76
CA CYS A 167 -11.36 5.88 -4.03
C CYS A 167 -12.06 4.68 -3.41
N VAL A 168 -12.02 3.51 -4.08
CA VAL A 168 -12.67 2.29 -3.60
C VAL A 168 -12.03 1.80 -2.30
N ILE A 169 -10.69 1.77 -2.25
CA ILE A 169 -9.95 1.39 -1.04
C ILE A 169 -10.22 2.38 0.10
N ASN A 170 -10.19 3.66 -0.24
CA ASN A 170 -10.48 4.72 0.69
C ASN A 170 -11.88 4.58 1.32
N SER A 171 -12.89 4.35 0.49
CA SER A 171 -14.27 4.16 0.96
C SER A 171 -14.39 2.92 1.85
N ARG A 172 -13.69 1.83 1.51
CA ARG A 172 -13.69 0.62 2.32
C ARG A 172 -13.09 0.84 3.71
N ILE A 173 -11.93 1.47 3.80
CA ILE A 173 -11.29 1.80 5.08
C ILE A 173 -12.20 2.69 5.95
N LYS A 174 -12.95 3.61 5.33
CA LYS A 174 -13.94 4.44 6.02
C LYS A 174 -15.14 3.64 6.54
N GLU A 175 -15.63 2.68 5.77
CA GLU A 175 -16.77 1.86 6.20
C GLU A 175 -16.44 0.95 7.36
N GLU A 176 -15.24 0.40 7.42
CA GLU A 176 -14.77 -0.36 8.58
C GLU A 176 -14.68 0.48 9.86
N ASN A 177 -14.60 1.79 9.75
CA ASN A 177 -14.85 2.88 10.69
C ASN A 177 -14.39 2.70 12.16
N VAL A 178 -13.97 1.52 12.56
CA VAL A 178 -13.65 1.17 13.97
C VAL A 178 -12.47 1.99 14.50
N TYR A 179 -11.59 2.44 13.61
CA TYR A 179 -10.35 3.12 13.97
C TYR A 179 -10.24 4.55 13.45
N VAL A 180 -11.16 4.99 12.61
CA VAL A 180 -11.15 6.36 12.08
C VAL A 180 -11.73 7.32 13.12
N THR A 181 -10.93 8.28 13.56
CA THR A 181 -11.26 9.15 14.70
C THR A 181 -11.79 10.52 14.28
N ASP A 182 -11.43 11.00 13.09
CA ASP A 182 -11.84 12.28 12.57
C ASP A 182 -12.17 12.14 11.08
N GLN A 183 -13.43 12.35 10.74
CA GLN A 183 -13.95 12.27 9.38
C GLN A 183 -14.39 13.64 8.84
N SER A 184 -14.20 14.73 9.60
CA SER A 184 -14.73 16.05 9.28
C SER A 184 -14.14 16.64 7.98
N ASN A 185 -12.94 16.22 7.61
CA ASN A 185 -12.21 16.70 6.44
C ASN A 185 -12.28 15.75 5.23
N ILE A 186 -13.30 14.91 5.17
CA ILE A 186 -13.46 13.96 4.08
C ILE A 186 -14.08 14.67 2.89
N GLY A 187 -13.24 15.25 2.06
CA GLY A 187 -13.62 15.68 0.71
C GLY A 187 -13.93 14.48 -0.18
N ILE A 188 -14.98 14.52 -0.94
CA ILE A 188 -15.43 13.40 -1.78
C ILE A 188 -14.74 13.41 -3.14
N THR A 189 -14.31 14.58 -3.64
CA THR A 189 -13.88 14.76 -5.03
C THR A 189 -12.42 15.16 -5.22
N GLU A 190 -11.75 15.68 -4.21
CA GLU A 190 -10.41 16.28 -4.37
C GLU A 190 -9.36 15.71 -3.40
N GLY A 191 -9.56 14.49 -2.95
CA GLY A 191 -8.73 13.92 -1.90
C GLY A 191 -9.25 14.30 -0.51
N TYR A 192 -8.78 13.60 0.51
CA TYR A 192 -9.17 13.86 1.89
C TYR A 192 -8.01 13.62 2.85
N MET A 193 -8.17 14.14 4.03
CA MET A 193 -7.33 13.84 5.17
C MET A 193 -8.21 13.42 6.34
N CYS A 194 -7.91 12.29 6.97
CA CYS A 194 -8.51 11.89 8.23
C CYS A 194 -7.46 11.22 9.13
N HIS A 195 -7.87 10.88 10.34
CA HIS A 195 -6.97 10.23 11.29
C HIS A 195 -7.51 8.87 11.70
N MET A 196 -6.59 7.95 11.96
CA MET A 196 -6.87 6.62 12.42
C MET A 196 -6.05 6.31 13.68
N LYS A 197 -6.67 5.70 14.69
CA LYS A 197 -6.00 5.26 15.90
C LYS A 197 -6.24 3.78 16.12
N ILE A 198 -5.21 2.97 15.93
CA ILE A 198 -5.27 1.52 16.09
C ILE A 198 -4.96 1.14 17.54
N PRO A 199 -5.76 0.29 18.17
CA PRO A 199 -5.47 -0.22 19.50
C PRO A 199 -4.10 -0.89 19.59
N GLY A 200 -3.32 -0.51 20.62
CA GLY A 200 -1.96 -1.00 20.83
C GLY A 200 -0.87 -0.21 20.10
N MET A 201 -1.23 0.79 19.28
CA MET A 201 -0.28 1.74 18.71
C MET A 201 -0.28 3.04 19.52
N SER A 202 0.91 3.61 19.73
CA SER A 202 1.06 4.86 20.49
C SER A 202 0.62 6.08 19.68
N ASN A 203 0.88 6.06 18.37
CA ASN A 203 0.68 7.21 17.51
C ASN A 203 -0.64 7.14 16.74
N LYS A 204 -1.22 8.31 16.50
CA LYS A 204 -2.28 8.54 15.54
C LYS A 204 -1.68 8.52 14.14
N ILE A 205 -2.35 7.89 13.20
CA ILE A 205 -1.94 7.78 11.80
C ILE A 205 -2.77 8.73 10.96
N THR A 206 -2.14 9.51 10.11
CA THR A 206 -2.83 10.37 9.15
C THR A 206 -3.05 9.61 7.85
N LEU A 207 -4.30 9.54 7.39
CA LEU A 207 -4.71 8.96 6.11
C LEU A 207 -4.91 10.07 5.08
N LEU A 208 -4.31 9.93 3.91
CA LEU A 208 -4.45 10.85 2.78
C LEU A 208 -4.89 10.08 1.53
N ASN A 209 -5.83 10.64 0.76
CA ASN A 209 -6.25 10.07 -0.53
C ASN A 209 -6.12 11.08 -1.67
N PRO A 210 -5.03 11.03 -2.45
CA PRO A 210 -4.81 11.93 -3.59
C PRO A 210 -5.37 11.43 -4.92
N TYR A 211 -6.22 10.44 -4.96
CA TYR A 211 -6.52 9.60 -6.12
C TYR A 211 -5.34 8.73 -6.56
N HIS A 212 -5.56 7.91 -7.57
CA HIS A 212 -4.52 7.05 -8.13
C HIS A 212 -3.64 7.86 -9.10
N PRO A 213 -2.29 7.77 -9.03
CA PRO A 213 -1.41 8.61 -9.86
C PRO A 213 -1.55 8.43 -11.38
N SER A 214 -2.15 7.33 -11.85
CA SER A 214 -2.47 7.13 -13.27
C SER A 214 -3.84 7.66 -13.68
N SER A 215 -4.64 8.18 -12.75
CA SER A 215 -5.96 8.71 -13.08
C SER A 215 -5.89 10.16 -13.55
N SER A 216 -6.83 10.57 -14.41
CA SER A 216 -6.96 11.97 -14.80
C SER A 216 -7.26 12.89 -13.62
N ALA A 217 -7.94 12.39 -12.60
CA ALA A 217 -8.25 13.12 -11.38
C ALA A 217 -7.01 13.44 -10.52
N TRP A 218 -5.91 12.72 -10.69
CA TRP A 218 -4.66 12.98 -9.97
C TRP A 218 -4.19 14.43 -10.13
N HIS A 219 -4.12 14.90 -11.37
CA HIS A 219 -3.61 16.25 -11.65
C HIS A 219 -4.49 17.35 -11.07
N SER A 220 -5.81 17.18 -11.10
CA SER A 220 -6.73 18.17 -10.51
C SER A 220 -6.67 18.18 -8.97
N ALA A 221 -6.35 17.04 -8.35
CA ALA A 221 -6.29 16.91 -6.90
C ALA A 221 -4.96 17.36 -6.28
N LEU A 222 -3.90 17.56 -7.08
CA LEU A 222 -2.55 17.79 -6.58
C LEU A 222 -2.43 18.98 -5.62
N SER A 223 -3.12 20.08 -5.88
CA SER A 223 -3.06 21.27 -5.02
C SER A 223 -3.63 21.00 -3.62
N THR A 224 -4.77 20.31 -3.58
CA THR A 224 -5.43 19.90 -2.33
C THR A 224 -4.60 18.87 -1.60
N PHE A 225 -4.08 17.87 -2.31
CA PHE A 225 -3.19 16.87 -1.73
C PHE A 225 -1.92 17.50 -1.15
N ASP A 226 -1.30 18.43 -1.88
CA ASP A 226 -0.11 19.16 -1.44
C ASP A 226 -0.35 19.90 -0.12
N LYS A 227 -1.50 20.53 0.02
CA LYS A 227 -1.91 21.21 1.25
C LYS A 227 -1.98 20.25 2.43
N TYR A 228 -2.69 19.13 2.26
CA TYR A 228 -2.86 18.15 3.34
C TYR A 228 -1.58 17.37 3.64
N LEU A 229 -0.78 17.05 2.63
CA LEU A 229 0.52 16.40 2.86
C LEU A 229 1.48 17.31 3.63
N LYS A 230 1.55 18.60 3.29
CA LYS A 230 2.33 19.58 4.06
C LYS A 230 1.86 19.67 5.51
N GLN A 231 0.55 19.67 5.73
CA GLN A 231 -0.01 19.65 7.08
C GLN A 231 0.43 18.39 7.82
N ALA A 232 0.25 17.20 7.25
CA ALA A 232 0.61 15.92 7.86
C ALA A 232 2.11 15.80 8.16
N LEU A 233 2.98 16.30 7.26
CA LEU A 233 4.42 16.31 7.47
C LEU A 233 4.86 17.24 8.63
N ASN A 234 4.07 18.24 8.98
CA ASN A 234 4.35 19.20 10.06
C ASN A 234 3.60 18.89 11.37
N GLU A 235 2.69 17.92 11.40
CA GLU A 235 2.02 17.48 12.64
C GLU A 235 3.05 16.86 13.61
N LYS A 236 2.94 17.23 14.91
CA LYS A 236 3.81 16.71 15.99
C LYS A 236 3.23 15.44 16.60
#